data_95ec093620a5b6abad5e5dffeff0c182
#
_entry.id   95ec093620a5b6abad5e5dffeff0c182
#
_cell.length_a   1.000
_cell.length_b   1.000
_cell.length_c   1.000
_cell.angle_alpha   90.00
_cell.angle_beta   90.00
_cell.angle_gamma   90.00
#
_symmetry.space_group_name_H-M   'P 1'
#
loop_
_entity.id
_entity.type
_entity.pdbx_description
1 polymer ?
#
loop_
_entity_poly.entity_id
_entity_poly.type
_entity_poly.pdbx_seq_one_letter_code
_entity_poly.pdbx_strand_id
1 'polypeptide(L)'
;MLTLDVFDEFNRDMWNLKRGSLEPLTSLSETEDKVIIEIDLPLVRKQDVHLRLIEEGLEVEASLSRYVRLERWGTVQRSCEFKYLYKIVPLPSPVVSEEAKATFKKGILRVELRKRKKSEHRIPLE
;
A
#
# COMPACT_ATOMS: atom_id res chain seq x y z
N MET A 1 -28.31 4.31 9.15
CA MET A 1 -28.10 5.30 8.07
C MET A 1 -26.69 5.18 7.55
N LEU A 2 -26.55 4.92 6.27
CA LEU A 2 -25.24 4.81 5.64
C LEU A 2 -24.63 6.21 5.47
N THR A 3 -23.41 6.39 6.00
CA THR A 3 -22.67 7.63 5.80
C THR A 3 -22.02 7.60 4.41
N LEU A 4 -21.66 8.78 3.89
CA LEU A 4 -20.96 8.91 2.61
C LEU A 4 -19.66 8.09 2.59
N ASP A 5 -18.98 7.97 3.73
CA ASP A 5 -17.72 7.21 3.86
C ASP A 5 -17.91 5.73 3.58
N VAL A 6 -19.03 5.15 4.01
CA VAL A 6 -19.36 3.74 3.75
C VAL A 6 -19.62 3.52 2.25
N PHE A 7 -20.24 4.47 1.59
CA PHE A 7 -20.46 4.42 0.14
C PHE A 7 -19.15 4.51 -0.64
N ASP A 8 -18.26 5.37 -0.23
CA ASP A 8 -16.95 5.53 -0.87
C ASP A 8 -16.09 4.28 -0.71
N GLU A 9 -16.10 3.66 0.48
CA GLU A 9 -15.44 2.38 0.70
C GLU A 9 -16.03 1.28 -0.17
N PHE A 10 -17.34 1.20 -0.24
CA PHE A 10 -18.02 0.22 -1.07
C PHE A 10 -17.69 0.39 -2.55
N ASN A 11 -17.70 1.61 -3.06
CA ASN A 11 -17.35 1.90 -4.45
C ASN A 11 -15.89 1.57 -4.75
N ARG A 12 -14.99 1.85 -3.82
CA ARG A 12 -13.58 1.53 -3.95
C ARG A 12 -13.34 0.03 -3.98
N ASP A 13 -14.00 -0.72 -3.08
CA ASP A 13 -13.92 -2.17 -3.05
C ASP A 13 -14.46 -2.79 -4.35
N MET A 14 -15.58 -2.27 -4.86
CA MET A 14 -16.14 -2.72 -6.12
C MET A 14 -15.21 -2.46 -7.30
N TRP A 15 -14.50 -1.34 -7.27
CA TRP A 15 -13.51 -1.01 -8.31
C TRP A 15 -12.33 -1.98 -8.28
N ASN A 16 -11.83 -2.29 -7.10
CA ASN A 16 -10.74 -3.26 -6.92
C ASN A 16 -11.16 -4.66 -7.37
N LEU A 17 -12.40 -5.05 -7.08
CA LEU A 17 -12.95 -6.32 -7.55
C LEU A 17 -12.93 -6.42 -9.09
N LYS A 18 -13.25 -5.33 -9.78
CA LYS A 18 -13.21 -5.29 -11.25
C LYS A 18 -11.81 -5.44 -11.81
N ARG A 19 -10.80 -4.92 -11.11
CA ARG A 19 -9.39 -5.02 -11.51
C ARG A 19 -8.77 -6.36 -11.15
N GLY A 20 -9.42 -7.15 -10.31
CA GLY A 20 -8.85 -8.40 -9.79
C GLY A 20 -7.75 -8.16 -8.77
N SER A 21 -7.77 -7.00 -8.08
CA SER A 21 -6.80 -6.65 -7.06
C SER A 21 -7.44 -6.46 -5.70
N LEU A 22 -6.68 -6.76 -4.66
CA LEU A 22 -7.04 -6.52 -3.27
C LEU A 22 -6.07 -5.52 -2.67
N GLU A 23 -6.55 -4.70 -1.74
CA GLU A 23 -5.67 -3.86 -0.93
C GLU A 23 -5.09 -4.67 0.21
N PRO A 24 -3.75 -4.73 0.34
CA PRO A 24 -3.13 -5.38 1.48
C PRO A 24 -3.26 -4.54 2.74
N LEU A 25 -3.23 -5.21 3.89
CA LEU A 25 -3.16 -4.54 5.18
C LEU A 25 -1.81 -3.84 5.32
N THR A 26 -1.86 -2.59 5.74
CA THR A 26 -0.68 -1.74 5.81
C THR A 26 -0.62 -1.03 7.15
N SER A 27 0.55 -0.99 7.76
CA SER A 27 0.82 -0.15 8.91
C SER A 27 1.97 0.80 8.59
N LEU A 28 1.84 2.03 9.04
CA LEU A 28 2.84 3.07 8.82
C LEU A 28 3.22 3.68 10.16
N SER A 29 4.52 3.78 10.41
CA SER A 29 5.06 4.45 11.57
C SER A 29 6.16 5.41 11.17
N GLU A 30 6.38 6.42 11.99
CA GLU A 30 7.43 7.41 11.77
C GLU A 30 8.36 7.46 12.97
N THR A 31 9.64 7.58 12.67
CA THR A 31 10.64 8.06 13.63
C THR A 31 11.03 9.47 13.24
N GLU A 32 11.96 10.07 13.98
CA GLU A 32 12.45 11.41 13.67
C GLU A 32 13.08 11.50 12.27
N ASP A 33 13.74 10.44 11.82
CA ASP A 33 14.51 10.41 10.58
C ASP A 33 14.02 9.39 9.54
N LYS A 34 13.05 8.55 9.87
CA LYS A 34 12.58 7.47 8.99
C LYS A 34 11.07 7.34 8.91
N VAL A 35 10.61 6.84 7.79
CA VAL A 35 9.23 6.33 7.61
C VAL A 35 9.35 4.81 7.46
N ILE A 36 8.58 4.07 8.26
CA ILE A 36 8.58 2.62 8.24
C ILE A 36 7.20 2.13 7.85
N ILE A 37 7.16 1.32 6.80
CA ILE A 37 5.91 0.77 6.27
C ILE A 37 6.00 -0.74 6.36
N GLU A 38 4.98 -1.36 6.94
CA GLU A 38 4.83 -2.82 6.97
C GLU A 38 3.57 -3.21 6.23
N ILE A 39 3.69 -4.15 5.31
CA ILE A 39 2.60 -4.55 4.44
C ILE A 39 2.47 -6.08 4.48
N ASP A 40 1.26 -6.56 4.79
CA ASP A 40 0.93 -7.98 4.73
C ASP A 40 0.70 -8.40 3.29
N LEU A 41 1.55 -9.31 2.80
CA LEU A 41 1.44 -9.85 1.44
C LEU A 41 1.33 -11.38 1.50
N PRO A 42 0.17 -11.91 1.92
CA PRO A 42 -0.03 -13.35 1.98
C PRO A 42 -0.05 -13.95 0.57
N LEU A 43 0.42 -15.18 0.45
CA LEU A 43 0.45 -15.92 -0.81
C LEU A 43 1.30 -15.27 -1.91
N VAL A 44 2.26 -14.46 -1.53
CA VAL A 44 3.16 -13.75 -2.45
C VAL A 44 4.58 -14.29 -2.28
N ARG A 45 5.27 -14.47 -3.39
CA ARG A 45 6.70 -14.80 -3.40
C ARG A 45 7.52 -13.52 -3.53
N LYS A 46 8.71 -13.53 -2.97
CA LYS A 46 9.61 -12.37 -2.98
C LYS A 46 9.85 -11.82 -4.39
N GLN A 47 10.03 -12.69 -5.37
CA GLN A 47 10.27 -12.29 -6.75
C GLN A 47 9.05 -11.65 -7.44
N ASP A 48 7.86 -11.77 -6.86
CA ASP A 48 6.63 -11.22 -7.41
C ASP A 48 6.24 -9.90 -6.76
N VAL A 49 7.08 -9.35 -5.90
CA VAL A 49 6.86 -8.04 -5.25
C VAL A 49 7.55 -6.94 -6.05
N HIS A 50 6.78 -5.94 -6.44
CA HIS A 50 7.29 -4.78 -7.15
C HIS A 50 6.98 -3.51 -6.35
N LEU A 51 8.02 -2.74 -6.06
CA LEU A 51 7.94 -1.52 -5.29
C LEU A 51 8.41 -0.35 -6.13
N ARG A 52 7.72 0.76 -6.03
CA ARG A 52 8.08 1.98 -6.74
C ARG A 52 7.70 3.20 -5.93
N LEU A 53 8.63 4.16 -5.82
CA LEU A 53 8.31 5.46 -5.27
C LEU A 53 7.78 6.34 -6.39
N ILE A 54 6.56 6.79 -6.24
CA ILE A 54 5.88 7.69 -7.17
C ILE A 54 5.51 8.97 -6.45
N GLU A 55 5.01 9.95 -7.18
CA GLU A 55 4.64 11.25 -6.60
C GLU A 55 3.59 11.10 -5.49
N GLU A 56 2.64 10.19 -5.66
CA GLU A 56 1.56 9.94 -4.71
C GLU A 56 1.99 9.15 -3.47
N GLY A 57 3.15 8.49 -3.50
CA GLY A 57 3.65 7.70 -2.38
C GLY A 57 4.40 6.45 -2.79
N LEU A 58 4.34 5.44 -1.94
CA LEU A 58 4.93 4.12 -2.23
C LEU A 58 3.89 3.24 -2.92
N GLU A 59 4.17 2.89 -4.17
CA GLU A 59 3.34 1.94 -4.91
C GLU A 59 3.83 0.53 -4.65
N VAL A 60 2.91 -0.34 -4.24
CA VAL A 60 3.18 -1.75 -3.98
C VAL A 60 2.28 -2.58 -4.89
N GLU A 61 2.88 -3.43 -5.68
CA GLU A 61 2.19 -4.39 -6.52
C GLU A 61 2.79 -5.78 -6.30
N ALA A 62 1.93 -6.77 -6.07
CA ALA A 62 2.38 -8.13 -5.83
C ALA A 62 1.42 -9.12 -6.47
N SER A 63 1.97 -10.04 -7.26
CA SER A 63 1.19 -11.12 -7.85
C SER A 63 1.01 -12.24 -6.84
N LEU A 64 -0.22 -12.74 -6.71
CA LEU A 64 -0.51 -13.86 -5.84
C LEU A 64 0.01 -15.16 -6.45
N SER A 65 0.57 -16.04 -5.62
CA SER A 65 1.06 -17.35 -6.07
C SER A 65 -0.07 -18.29 -6.48
N ARG A 66 -1.29 -17.98 -6.04
CA ARG A 66 -2.51 -18.67 -6.45
C ARG A 66 -3.67 -17.69 -6.38
N TYR A 67 -4.71 -17.96 -7.16
CA TYR A 67 -5.88 -17.11 -7.20
C TYR A 67 -6.72 -17.28 -5.93
N VAL A 68 -7.23 -16.14 -5.43
CA VAL A 68 -8.18 -16.14 -4.33
C VAL A 68 -9.55 -15.86 -4.91
N ARG A 69 -10.49 -16.77 -4.67
CA ARG A 69 -11.86 -16.63 -5.12
C ARG A 69 -12.75 -16.27 -3.94
N LEU A 70 -13.47 -15.17 -4.05
CA LEU A 70 -14.49 -14.81 -3.10
C LEU A 70 -15.86 -15.10 -3.70
N GLU A 71 -16.66 -15.91 -2.98
CA GLU A 71 -18.03 -16.20 -3.34
C GLU A 71 -18.96 -15.48 -2.36
N ARG A 72 -19.94 -14.77 -2.93
CA ARG A 72 -20.98 -14.14 -2.11
C ARG A 72 -22.20 -15.03 -2.07
N TRP A 73 -22.69 -15.23 -0.86
CA TRP A 73 -23.95 -15.92 -0.62
C TRP A 73 -25.09 -14.91 -0.67
N GLY A 74 -26.17 -15.22 -1.42
CA GLY A 74 -27.34 -14.37 -1.54
C GLY A 74 -28.10 -14.59 -2.85
N THR A 75 -29.02 -13.69 -3.16
CA THR A 75 -29.86 -13.76 -4.36
C THR A 75 -29.07 -13.55 -5.66
N VAL A 76 -27.85 -13.03 -5.57
CA VAL A 76 -26.95 -12.89 -6.72
C VAL A 76 -25.61 -13.54 -6.38
N GLN A 77 -25.32 -14.66 -7.02
CA GLN A 77 -24.02 -15.31 -6.92
C GLN A 77 -23.02 -14.58 -7.80
N ARG A 78 -22.02 -13.95 -7.18
CA ARG A 78 -20.88 -13.38 -7.89
C ARG A 78 -19.61 -14.00 -7.35
N SER A 79 -18.83 -14.60 -8.23
CA SER A 79 -17.47 -15.02 -7.93
C SER A 79 -16.49 -13.99 -8.44
N CYS A 80 -15.57 -13.58 -7.59
CA CYS A 80 -14.48 -12.69 -7.96
C CYS A 80 -13.15 -13.40 -7.75
N GLU A 81 -12.29 -13.33 -8.75
CA GLU A 81 -10.95 -13.88 -8.69
C GLU A 81 -9.93 -12.75 -8.49
N PHE A 82 -9.12 -12.87 -7.42
CA PHE A 82 -8.07 -11.89 -7.13
C PHE A 82 -6.72 -12.47 -7.55
N LYS A 83 -5.99 -11.70 -8.35
CA LYS A 83 -4.68 -12.07 -8.89
C LYS A 83 -3.56 -11.24 -8.31
N TYR A 84 -3.87 -10.07 -7.77
CA TYR A 84 -2.90 -9.07 -7.33
C TYR A 84 -3.27 -8.49 -5.98
N LEU A 85 -2.23 -8.13 -5.23
CA LEU A 85 -2.33 -7.18 -4.14
C LEU A 85 -1.76 -5.86 -4.65
N TYR A 86 -2.49 -4.77 -4.46
CA TYR A 86 -2.08 -3.46 -4.97
C TYR A 86 -2.46 -2.36 -4.01
N LYS A 87 -1.52 -1.45 -3.76
CA LYS A 87 -1.79 -0.28 -2.94
C LYS A 87 -0.79 0.83 -3.22
N ILE A 88 -1.27 2.07 -3.14
CA ILE A 88 -0.41 3.24 -3.04
C ILE A 88 -0.50 3.73 -1.61
N VAL A 89 0.64 3.74 -0.91
CA VAL A 89 0.73 4.19 0.47
C VAL A 89 1.21 5.64 0.48
N PRO A 90 0.35 6.61 0.82
CA PRO A 90 0.79 8.00 0.90
C PRO A 90 1.86 8.15 1.98
N LEU A 91 2.88 8.95 1.70
CA LEU A 91 3.97 9.19 2.64
C LEU A 91 3.70 10.47 3.41
N PRO A 92 3.91 10.44 4.74
CA PRO A 92 3.65 11.62 5.59
C PRO A 92 4.71 12.71 5.46
N SER A 93 5.87 12.37 4.90
CA SER A 93 7.00 13.29 4.78
C SER A 93 7.79 12.98 3.50
N PRO A 94 8.47 13.97 2.92
CA PRO A 94 9.39 13.70 1.80
C PRO A 94 10.51 12.76 2.23
N VAL A 95 10.87 11.84 1.34
CA VAL A 95 11.88 10.81 1.60
C VAL A 95 12.98 10.83 0.55
N VAL A 96 14.11 10.21 0.89
CA VAL A 96 15.26 10.05 -0.01
C VAL A 96 15.15 8.68 -0.68
N SER A 97 14.91 8.67 -1.98
CA SER A 97 14.66 7.42 -2.73
C SER A 97 15.88 6.50 -2.75
N GLU A 98 17.09 7.06 -2.77
CA GLU A 98 18.33 6.31 -2.85
C GLU A 98 18.68 5.57 -1.55
N GLU A 99 18.05 5.93 -0.45
CA GLU A 99 18.29 5.33 0.87
C GLU A 99 17.13 4.45 1.34
N ALA A 100 16.35 3.95 0.39
CA ALA A 100 15.25 3.04 0.68
C ALA A 100 15.77 1.62 0.92
N LYS A 101 15.26 0.95 1.96
CA LYS A 101 15.55 -0.45 2.26
C LYS A 101 14.26 -1.22 2.35
N ALA A 102 14.22 -2.39 1.74
CA ALA A 102 13.05 -3.27 1.79
C ALA A 102 13.49 -4.69 2.13
N THR A 103 12.74 -5.31 3.03
CA THR A 103 12.90 -6.72 3.39
C THR A 103 11.57 -7.43 3.30
N PHE A 104 11.60 -8.69 2.89
CA PHE A 104 10.41 -9.51 2.81
C PHE A 104 10.65 -10.84 3.51
N LYS A 105 9.93 -11.05 4.63
CA LYS A 105 10.06 -12.26 5.43
C LYS A 105 8.69 -12.70 5.94
N LYS A 106 8.40 -14.00 5.81
CA LYS A 106 7.16 -14.61 6.33
C LYS A 106 5.90 -13.88 5.88
N GLY A 107 5.87 -13.44 4.62
CA GLY A 107 4.73 -12.74 4.05
C GLY A 107 4.60 -11.28 4.46
N ILE A 108 5.56 -10.73 5.19
CA ILE A 108 5.55 -9.33 5.60
C ILE A 108 6.65 -8.57 4.88
N LEU A 109 6.24 -7.54 4.15
CA LEU A 109 7.14 -6.60 3.51
C LEU A 109 7.37 -5.43 4.46
N ARG A 110 8.63 -5.15 4.77
CA ARG A 110 9.00 -3.98 5.57
C ARG A 110 9.84 -3.05 4.71
N VAL A 111 9.39 -1.81 4.58
CA VAL A 111 10.09 -0.77 3.83
C VAL A 111 10.49 0.34 4.78
N GLU A 112 11.77 0.67 4.79
CA GLU A 112 12.32 1.79 5.55
C GLU A 112 12.77 2.88 4.58
N LEU A 113 12.21 4.06 4.74
CA LEU A 113 12.52 5.23 3.92
C LEU A 113 13.10 6.33 4.80
N ARG A 114 14.27 6.82 4.44
CA ARG A 114 14.86 7.92 5.17
C ARG A 114 14.19 9.23 4.80
N LYS A 115 13.83 10.02 5.81
CA LYS A 115 13.24 11.33 5.59
C LYS A 115 14.27 12.28 5.00
N ARG A 116 13.79 13.13 4.07
CA ARG A 116 14.63 14.19 3.53
C ARG A 116 14.83 15.25 4.60
N LYS A 117 16.07 15.72 4.76
CA LYS A 117 16.38 16.79 5.71
C LYS A 117 15.67 18.06 5.29
N LYS A 118 14.97 18.69 6.22
CA LYS A 118 14.41 20.01 6.02
C LYS A 118 15.54 21.03 5.96
N SER A 119 15.62 21.79 4.89
CA SER A 119 16.48 22.95 4.85
C SER A 119 15.76 24.12 5.52
N GLU A 120 16.25 24.54 6.65
CA GLU A 120 15.73 25.71 7.34
C GLU A 120 16.52 26.95 6.93
N HIS A 121 15.84 27.94 6.40
CA HIS A 121 16.43 29.21 6.07
C HIS A 121 16.01 30.27 7.08
N ARG A 122 16.99 30.82 7.78
CA ARG A 122 16.74 31.94 8.66
C ARG A 122 16.63 33.19 7.82
N ILE A 123 15.51 33.89 7.93
CA ILE A 123 15.28 35.14 7.21
C ILE A 123 15.80 36.30 8.07
N PRO A 124 16.81 37.09 7.60
CA PRO A 124 17.28 38.22 8.35
C PRO A 124 16.24 39.36 8.32
N LEU A 125 16.04 39.99 9.45
CA LEU A 125 15.21 41.19 9.55
C LEU A 125 16.05 42.42 9.19
N GLU A 126 15.55 43.20 8.25
CA GLU A 126 16.15 44.47 7.91
C GLU A 126 15.57 45.58 8.80
#